data_821cc3d81601ba80d97ecf53aa2f2321
#
_entry.id   821cc3d81601ba80d97ecf53aa2f2321
#
_cell.length_a   1.000
_cell.length_b   1.000
_cell.length_c   1.000
_cell.angle_alpha   90.00
_cell.angle_beta   90.00
_cell.angle_gamma   90.00
#
_symmetry.space_group_name_H-M   'P 1'
#
loop_
_entity.id
_entity.type
_entity.pdbx_description
1 polymer ?
#
loop_
_entity_poly.entity_id
_entity_poly.type
_entity_poly.pdbx_seq_one_letter_code
_entity_poly.pdbx_strand_id
1 'polypeptide(L)'
;MRMAPVYPHPGDPMSPVPGLAARLQAQDALPLAAAGNYDVASLKAFCAVAREGNVSRAAVRLHLTQPAVSLQIKALQERSKLQLFTRTPKGLALTRDGAALLPQAEKVLAALQDFGQSARNLRSTLRGTLRVGTILDPEFTRLGEFLKQLVESAPQIDTELRQAISGEVLRQLAQGDLDVGFYLADSDAVLSQNIMQNRPVTQVNPAQAAIEFIVLPLTKFTYRVLAPAGWGPQVLGRDWRALAALPWITTPPASAHHRLLASVFGPLGINPKRAALVDQEASMLDLVRSGVGLSLVRDSIAIHESQTRGLVIADKVSLDCTLCFVYAAARSHELVIGAARQALDKVWGNI
;
A
#
# COMPACT_ATOMS: atom_id res chain seq x y z
N MET A 1 6.42 -48.24 15.15
CA MET A 1 7.49 -47.51 15.78
C MET A 1 8.08 -46.56 14.73
N ARG A 2 7.59 -45.33 14.65
CA ARG A 2 8.03 -44.32 13.66
C ARG A 2 9.16 -43.51 14.28
N MET A 3 10.34 -43.52 13.69
CA MET A 3 11.48 -42.69 14.08
C MET A 3 11.19 -41.24 13.77
N ALA A 4 11.45 -40.39 14.77
CA ALA A 4 11.39 -38.93 14.64
C ALA A 4 12.58 -38.42 13.79
N PRO A 5 12.45 -37.32 13.05
CA PRO A 5 13.56 -36.74 12.29
C PRO A 5 14.57 -36.09 13.25
N VAL A 6 15.84 -36.42 13.05
CA VAL A 6 16.99 -35.81 13.76
C VAL A 6 17.32 -34.49 13.10
N TYR A 7 17.24 -33.38 13.84
CA TYR A 7 17.72 -32.05 13.40
C TYR A 7 19.22 -31.93 13.71
N PRO A 8 20.03 -31.39 12.80
CA PRO A 8 21.47 -31.17 13.03
C PRO A 8 21.68 -30.00 14.05
N HIS A 9 22.73 -30.11 14.84
CA HIS A 9 23.16 -29.11 15.82
C HIS A 9 23.74 -27.85 15.15
N PRO A 10 23.57 -26.64 15.73
CA PRO A 10 24.20 -25.43 15.24
C PRO A 10 25.72 -25.45 15.53
N GLY A 11 26.50 -25.77 14.50
CA GLY A 11 27.96 -25.82 14.56
C GLY A 11 28.65 -26.73 13.55
N ASP A 12 27.89 -27.60 12.87
CA ASP A 12 28.44 -28.44 11.82
C ASP A 12 28.65 -27.66 10.51
N PRO A 13 29.80 -27.86 9.81
CA PRO A 13 30.01 -27.26 8.49
C PRO A 13 28.94 -27.81 7.54
N MET A 14 28.14 -26.91 6.96
CA MET A 14 27.07 -27.26 6.02
C MET A 14 27.61 -28.16 4.91
N SER A 15 27.22 -29.43 4.93
CA SER A 15 27.38 -30.32 3.79
C SER A 15 26.64 -29.75 2.58
N PRO A 16 27.22 -29.78 1.37
CA PRO A 16 26.55 -29.24 0.19
C PRO A 16 25.22 -29.94 -0.02
N VAL A 17 24.14 -29.17 -0.14
CA VAL A 17 22.78 -29.65 -0.34
C VAL A 17 22.75 -30.55 -1.58
N PRO A 18 22.44 -31.87 -1.44
CA PRO A 18 22.40 -32.79 -2.59
C PRO A 18 21.31 -32.30 -3.55
N GLY A 19 21.69 -31.98 -4.78
CA GLY A 19 20.77 -31.54 -5.83
C GLY A 19 20.90 -30.07 -6.24
N LEU A 20 21.65 -29.20 -5.52
CA LEU A 20 21.88 -27.84 -5.95
C LEU A 20 22.77 -27.78 -7.20
N ALA A 21 23.82 -28.58 -7.25
CA ALA A 21 24.69 -28.73 -8.43
C ALA A 21 23.94 -29.33 -9.64
N ALA A 22 23.05 -30.29 -9.41
CA ALA A 22 22.20 -30.86 -10.47
C ALA A 22 21.12 -29.90 -10.97
N ARG A 23 20.57 -29.04 -10.10
CA ARG A 23 19.64 -27.98 -10.52
C ARG A 23 20.31 -26.82 -11.28
N LEU A 24 21.57 -26.53 -10.98
CA LEU A 24 22.37 -25.55 -11.74
C LEU A 24 22.85 -26.08 -13.09
N GLN A 25 22.92 -27.41 -13.25
CA GLN A 25 23.25 -28.07 -14.54
C GLN A 25 22.04 -28.36 -15.44
N ALA A 26 20.81 -28.38 -14.87
CA ALA A 26 19.57 -28.68 -15.60
C ALA A 26 18.79 -27.40 -16.02
N GLN A 27 19.14 -26.22 -15.51
CA GLN A 27 18.72 -24.98 -16.10
C GLN A 27 19.80 -24.62 -17.13
N ASP A 28 19.43 -24.77 -18.41
CA ASP A 28 20.20 -24.32 -19.56
C ASP A 28 21.00 -23.08 -19.17
N ALA A 29 22.33 -23.16 -19.29
CA ALA A 29 23.21 -22.02 -19.12
C ALA A 29 22.61 -20.89 -19.94
N LEU A 30 22.01 -19.91 -19.27
CA LEU A 30 21.66 -18.64 -19.91
C LEU A 30 22.87 -18.27 -20.74
N PRO A 31 22.75 -18.15 -22.07
CA PRO A 31 23.89 -17.78 -22.88
C PRO A 31 24.24 -16.33 -22.51
N LEU A 32 25.06 -16.17 -21.47
CA LEU A 32 25.60 -14.86 -21.06
C LEU A 32 26.29 -14.16 -22.25
N ALA A 33 26.74 -14.92 -23.23
CA ALA A 33 27.28 -14.42 -24.49
C ALA A 33 26.23 -13.79 -25.43
N ALA A 34 24.93 -14.14 -25.30
CA ALA A 34 23.85 -13.54 -26.09
C ALA A 34 23.15 -12.37 -25.38
N ALA A 35 23.31 -12.23 -24.07
CA ALA A 35 22.91 -11.02 -23.36
C ALA A 35 23.92 -9.91 -23.74
N GLY A 36 23.56 -9.06 -24.69
CA GLY A 36 24.36 -7.90 -25.07
C GLY A 36 24.88 -7.20 -23.81
N ASN A 37 26.13 -6.76 -23.82
CA ASN A 37 26.83 -6.20 -22.65
C ASN A 37 26.23 -4.83 -22.26
N TYR A 38 24.97 -4.85 -21.78
CA TYR A 38 24.24 -3.65 -21.34
C TYR A 38 24.69 -3.29 -19.91
N ASP A 39 25.09 -2.05 -19.72
CA ASP A 39 25.49 -1.57 -18.41
C ASP A 39 24.34 -0.84 -17.70
N VAL A 40 24.37 -0.88 -16.37
CA VAL A 40 23.34 -0.28 -15.51
C VAL A 40 23.29 1.24 -15.63
N ALA A 41 24.42 1.90 -15.90
CA ALA A 41 24.48 3.34 -16.02
C ALA A 41 23.71 3.81 -17.28
N SER A 42 23.90 3.12 -18.40
CA SER A 42 23.14 3.38 -19.63
C SER A 42 21.64 3.17 -19.48
N LEU A 43 21.21 2.12 -18.74
CA LEU A 43 19.79 1.89 -18.43
C LEU A 43 19.22 2.99 -17.55
N LYS A 44 19.96 3.42 -16.51
CA LYS A 44 19.55 4.57 -15.66
C LYS A 44 19.40 5.85 -16.45
N ALA A 45 20.36 6.14 -17.35
CA ALA A 45 20.31 7.32 -18.21
C ALA A 45 19.09 7.26 -19.14
N PHE A 46 18.82 6.11 -19.73
CA PHE A 46 17.65 5.89 -20.61
C PHE A 46 16.35 6.17 -19.89
N CYS A 47 16.10 5.54 -18.73
CA CYS A 47 14.89 5.76 -17.94
C CYS A 47 14.75 7.22 -17.46
N ALA A 48 15.86 7.85 -17.03
CA ALA A 48 15.83 9.25 -16.60
C ALA A 48 15.48 10.20 -17.75
N VAL A 49 16.09 10.03 -18.94
CA VAL A 49 15.79 10.86 -20.11
C VAL A 49 14.36 10.62 -20.61
N ALA A 50 13.87 9.38 -20.55
CA ALA A 50 12.49 9.06 -20.90
C ALA A 50 11.47 9.79 -20.02
N ARG A 51 11.73 9.87 -18.72
CA ARG A 51 10.86 10.56 -17.74
C ARG A 51 10.93 12.09 -17.87
N GLU A 52 12.13 12.63 -18.06
CA GLU A 52 12.34 14.08 -18.08
C GLU A 52 12.08 14.72 -19.46
N GLY A 53 12.12 13.93 -20.54
CA GLY A 53 12.06 14.45 -21.91
C GLY A 53 13.22 15.40 -22.28
N ASN A 54 14.27 15.48 -21.44
CA ASN A 54 15.38 16.42 -21.58
C ASN A 54 16.65 15.87 -20.93
N VAL A 55 17.76 15.86 -21.68
CA VAL A 55 19.04 15.30 -21.21
C VAL A 55 19.63 16.10 -20.05
N SER A 56 19.52 17.43 -20.06
CA SER A 56 20.07 18.28 -19.00
C SER A 56 19.33 18.07 -17.68
N ARG A 57 18.00 17.96 -17.69
CA ARG A 57 17.21 17.65 -16.51
C ARG A 57 17.51 16.24 -16.00
N ALA A 58 17.62 15.25 -16.89
CA ALA A 58 18.03 13.90 -16.53
C ALA A 58 19.43 13.86 -15.88
N ALA A 59 20.36 14.67 -16.38
CA ALA A 59 21.70 14.79 -15.83
C ALA A 59 21.69 15.33 -14.38
N VAL A 60 20.91 16.38 -14.11
CA VAL A 60 20.72 16.91 -12.75
C VAL A 60 20.15 15.82 -11.83
N ARG A 61 19.11 15.10 -12.28
CA ARG A 61 18.47 14.03 -11.50
C ARG A 61 19.42 12.87 -11.18
N LEU A 62 20.36 12.56 -12.08
CA LEU A 62 21.35 11.50 -11.92
C LEU A 62 22.64 11.96 -11.24
N HIS A 63 22.77 13.24 -10.89
CA HIS A 63 24.01 13.86 -10.40
C HIS A 63 25.19 13.66 -11.37
N LEU A 64 24.94 13.77 -12.68
CA LEU A 64 25.89 13.62 -13.75
C LEU A 64 25.96 14.88 -14.61
N THR A 65 26.97 14.95 -15.48
CA THR A 65 27.04 15.99 -16.52
C THR A 65 26.17 15.61 -17.73
N GLN A 66 25.66 16.60 -18.45
CA GLN A 66 24.87 16.39 -19.67
C GLN A 66 25.63 15.58 -20.74
N PRO A 67 26.95 15.83 -21.02
CA PRO A 67 27.73 14.98 -21.93
C PRO A 67 27.81 13.52 -21.48
N ALA A 68 27.94 13.26 -20.17
CA ALA A 68 27.99 11.90 -19.66
C ALA A 68 26.68 11.14 -19.92
N VAL A 69 25.52 11.76 -19.65
CA VAL A 69 24.21 11.17 -19.95
C VAL A 69 24.04 10.94 -21.45
N SER A 70 24.44 11.92 -22.28
CA SER A 70 24.39 11.77 -23.75
C SER A 70 25.23 10.60 -24.26
N LEU A 71 26.43 10.40 -23.70
CA LEU A 71 27.31 9.28 -24.06
C LEU A 71 26.69 7.94 -23.66
N GLN A 72 26.08 7.85 -22.49
CA GLN A 72 25.39 6.63 -22.02
C GLN A 72 24.19 6.27 -22.93
N ILE A 73 23.38 7.26 -23.33
CA ILE A 73 22.29 7.04 -24.28
C ILE A 73 22.82 6.57 -25.63
N LYS A 74 23.87 7.22 -26.16
CA LYS A 74 24.50 6.82 -27.41
C LYS A 74 25.03 5.39 -27.35
N ALA A 75 25.73 5.01 -26.30
CA ALA A 75 26.24 3.66 -26.10
C ALA A 75 25.10 2.62 -26.06
N LEU A 76 23.98 2.92 -25.39
CA LEU A 76 22.82 2.04 -25.35
C LEU A 76 22.20 1.84 -26.73
N GLN A 77 22.04 2.91 -27.52
CA GLN A 77 21.52 2.85 -28.88
C GLN A 77 22.45 2.07 -29.84
N GLU A 78 23.76 2.26 -29.73
CA GLU A 78 24.75 1.54 -30.53
C GLU A 78 24.73 0.04 -30.23
N ARG A 79 24.63 -0.35 -28.95
CA ARG A 79 24.57 -1.75 -28.52
C ARG A 79 23.25 -2.43 -28.91
N SER A 80 22.13 -1.74 -28.71
CA SER A 80 20.81 -2.26 -29.07
C SER A 80 20.55 -2.21 -30.57
N LYS A 81 21.32 -1.42 -31.32
CA LYS A 81 21.09 -1.09 -32.76
C LYS A 81 19.70 -0.46 -32.97
N LEU A 82 19.18 0.21 -31.94
CA LEU A 82 17.86 0.87 -31.96
C LEU A 82 18.04 2.37 -31.72
N GLN A 83 17.20 3.16 -32.37
CA GLN A 83 17.05 4.57 -32.06
C GLN A 83 15.96 4.70 -30.97
N LEU A 84 16.34 5.08 -29.76
CA LEU A 84 15.44 5.10 -28.61
C LEU A 84 14.71 6.44 -28.43
N PHE A 85 15.34 7.52 -28.94
CA PHE A 85 14.80 8.89 -28.84
C PHE A 85 14.78 9.59 -30.19
N THR A 86 13.80 10.45 -30.37
CA THR A 86 13.71 11.43 -31.46
C THR A 86 13.70 12.84 -30.88
N ARG A 87 14.25 13.80 -31.66
CA ARG A 87 14.24 15.23 -31.31
C ARG A 87 12.87 15.82 -31.59
N THR A 88 12.38 16.63 -30.69
CA THR A 88 11.16 17.41 -30.84
C THR A 88 11.42 18.87 -30.48
N PRO A 89 10.57 19.83 -30.86
CA PRO A 89 10.71 21.25 -30.48
C PRO A 89 10.72 21.46 -28.95
N LYS A 90 10.18 20.50 -28.17
CA LYS A 90 10.09 20.56 -26.72
C LYS A 90 11.18 19.71 -26.00
N GLY A 91 12.10 19.08 -26.74
CA GLY A 91 13.17 18.25 -26.18
C GLY A 91 13.29 16.90 -26.88
N LEU A 92 13.33 15.81 -26.11
CA LEU A 92 13.40 14.43 -26.61
C LEU A 92 12.10 13.70 -26.33
N ALA A 93 11.65 12.91 -27.30
CA ALA A 93 10.54 11.97 -27.14
C ALA A 93 11.03 10.54 -27.44
N LEU A 94 10.40 9.56 -26.81
CA LEU A 94 10.65 8.16 -27.11
C LEU A 94 10.20 7.81 -28.54
N THR A 95 10.99 7.01 -29.23
CA THR A 95 10.55 6.32 -30.44
C THR A 95 9.63 5.15 -30.09
N ARG A 96 9.06 4.47 -31.07
CA ARG A 96 8.30 3.22 -30.85
C ARG A 96 9.17 2.16 -30.17
N ASP A 97 10.41 2.02 -30.60
CA ASP A 97 11.36 1.06 -30.02
C ASP A 97 11.75 1.46 -28.57
N GLY A 98 11.97 2.78 -28.33
CA GLY A 98 12.21 3.30 -27.00
C GLY A 98 11.05 3.04 -26.06
N ALA A 99 9.82 3.26 -26.49
CA ALA A 99 8.63 2.99 -25.69
C ALA A 99 8.44 1.49 -25.37
N ALA A 100 8.80 0.61 -26.30
CA ALA A 100 8.75 -0.84 -26.10
C ALA A 100 9.87 -1.32 -25.14
N LEU A 101 11.05 -0.70 -25.19
CA LEU A 101 12.21 -1.12 -24.38
C LEU A 101 12.17 -0.55 -22.96
N LEU A 102 11.53 0.59 -22.72
CA LEU A 102 11.48 1.26 -21.41
C LEU A 102 10.98 0.35 -20.28
N PRO A 103 9.87 -0.37 -20.41
CA PRO A 103 9.41 -1.28 -19.34
C PRO A 103 10.41 -2.39 -19.02
N GLN A 104 11.18 -2.85 -20.00
CA GLN A 104 12.21 -3.88 -19.78
C GLN A 104 13.42 -3.30 -19.03
N ALA A 105 13.85 -2.08 -19.39
CA ALA A 105 14.90 -1.40 -18.66
C ALA A 105 14.51 -1.13 -17.21
N GLU A 106 13.28 -0.72 -16.95
CA GLU A 106 12.75 -0.51 -15.60
C GLU A 106 12.72 -1.81 -14.78
N LYS A 107 12.32 -2.94 -15.39
CA LYS A 107 12.37 -4.26 -14.74
C LYS A 107 13.80 -4.67 -14.34
N VAL A 108 14.78 -4.45 -15.19
CA VAL A 108 16.20 -4.75 -14.88
C VAL A 108 16.69 -3.90 -13.72
N LEU A 109 16.35 -2.61 -13.72
CA LEU A 109 16.75 -1.71 -12.64
C LEU A 109 16.06 -2.07 -11.31
N ALA A 110 14.80 -2.47 -11.34
CA ALA A 110 14.07 -2.97 -10.17
C ALA A 110 14.71 -4.26 -9.62
N ALA A 111 15.01 -5.24 -10.48
CA ALA A 111 15.69 -6.48 -10.08
C ALA A 111 17.06 -6.23 -9.46
N LEU A 112 17.81 -5.23 -9.97
CA LEU A 112 19.10 -4.84 -9.40
C LEU A 112 18.93 -4.17 -8.02
N GLN A 113 17.89 -3.38 -7.83
CA GLN A 113 17.55 -2.81 -6.52
C GLN A 113 17.21 -3.91 -5.52
N ASP A 114 16.41 -4.90 -5.93
CA ASP A 114 16.03 -6.06 -5.12
C ASP A 114 17.25 -6.90 -4.74
N PHE A 115 18.17 -7.15 -5.68
CA PHE A 115 19.46 -7.80 -5.39
C PHE A 115 20.27 -7.03 -4.36
N GLY A 116 20.43 -5.72 -4.55
CA GLY A 116 21.17 -4.86 -3.60
C GLY A 116 20.52 -4.84 -2.20
N GLN A 117 19.20 -4.92 -2.14
CA GLN A 117 18.47 -5.03 -0.88
C GLN A 117 18.68 -6.40 -0.23
N SER A 118 18.55 -7.48 -0.99
CA SER A 118 18.81 -8.84 -0.50
C SER A 118 20.23 -8.99 0.04
N ALA A 119 21.22 -8.42 -0.65
CA ALA A 119 22.60 -8.41 -0.19
C ALA A 119 22.81 -7.60 1.11
N ARG A 120 22.07 -6.48 1.27
CA ARG A 120 22.06 -5.73 2.55
C ARG A 120 21.37 -6.52 3.66
N ASN A 121 20.26 -7.17 3.37
CA ASN A 121 19.51 -7.98 4.33
C ASN A 121 20.33 -9.21 4.82
N LEU A 122 21.11 -9.82 3.95
CA LEU A 122 22.05 -10.90 4.32
C LEU A 122 23.20 -10.42 5.23
N ARG A 123 23.60 -9.16 5.10
CA ARG A 123 24.61 -8.55 5.98
C ARG A 123 24.04 -7.99 7.28
N SER A 124 22.80 -7.53 7.26
CA SER A 124 22.12 -7.04 8.46
C SER A 124 21.48 -8.22 9.16
N THR A 125 21.87 -8.51 10.38
CA THR A 125 21.11 -9.32 11.32
C THR A 125 19.89 -8.53 11.78
N LEU A 126 19.03 -8.13 10.82
CA LEU A 126 17.80 -7.39 11.11
C LEU A 126 16.86 -8.32 11.86
N ARG A 127 16.95 -8.26 13.17
CA ARG A 127 16.12 -9.01 14.12
C ARG A 127 15.25 -8.03 14.88
N GLY A 128 14.07 -8.45 15.23
CA GLY A 128 13.16 -7.67 16.04
C GLY A 128 11.72 -8.09 15.83
N THR A 129 10.84 -7.45 16.54
CA THR A 129 9.39 -7.63 16.38
C THR A 129 8.82 -6.43 15.66
N LEU A 130 8.02 -6.67 14.62
CA LEU A 130 7.19 -5.68 13.95
C LEU A 130 5.74 -5.87 14.38
N ARG A 131 5.18 -4.90 15.09
CA ARG A 131 3.79 -4.90 15.53
C ARG A 131 2.94 -4.10 14.54
N VAL A 132 2.05 -4.81 13.85
CA VAL A 132 1.22 -4.25 12.77
C VAL A 132 -0.22 -4.12 13.23
N GLY A 133 -0.74 -2.90 13.25
CA GLY A 133 -2.17 -2.64 13.45
C GLY A 133 -2.96 -2.91 12.18
N THR A 134 -3.91 -3.85 12.23
CA THR A 134 -4.78 -4.15 11.08
C THR A 134 -6.20 -3.66 11.33
N ILE A 135 -6.84 -3.17 10.29
CA ILE A 135 -8.24 -2.74 10.25
C ILE A 135 -8.93 -3.44 9.08
N LEU A 136 -10.25 -3.55 9.14
CA LEU A 136 -11.05 -4.17 8.07
C LEU A 136 -10.64 -5.63 7.78
N ASP A 137 -11.13 -6.14 6.63
CA ASP A 137 -10.75 -7.49 6.23
C ASP A 137 -9.32 -7.54 5.63
N PRO A 138 -8.63 -8.66 5.81
CA PRO A 138 -7.25 -8.82 5.36
C PRO A 138 -7.09 -8.78 3.83
N GLU A 139 -8.12 -9.13 3.06
CA GLU A 139 -8.09 -9.11 1.60
C GLU A 139 -8.04 -7.67 1.10
N PHE A 140 -8.87 -6.80 1.65
CA PHE A 140 -8.91 -5.38 1.27
C PHE A 140 -7.59 -4.67 1.59
N THR A 141 -6.95 -4.99 2.71
CA THR A 141 -5.65 -4.43 3.10
C THR A 141 -4.47 -5.12 2.41
N ARG A 142 -4.70 -6.15 1.60
CA ARG A 142 -3.67 -7.03 1.00
C ARG A 142 -2.67 -7.52 2.04
N LEU A 143 -3.15 -7.81 3.23
CA LEU A 143 -2.32 -8.17 4.38
C LEU A 143 -1.47 -9.41 4.12
N GLY A 144 -2.03 -10.44 3.46
CA GLY A 144 -1.32 -11.65 3.12
C GLY A 144 -0.14 -11.43 2.17
N GLU A 145 -0.33 -10.59 1.14
CA GLU A 145 0.74 -10.20 0.20
C GLU A 145 1.83 -9.37 0.91
N PHE A 146 1.41 -8.43 1.77
CA PHE A 146 2.33 -7.63 2.58
C PHE A 146 3.20 -8.50 3.48
N LEU A 147 2.62 -9.43 4.22
CA LEU A 147 3.37 -10.34 5.10
C LEU A 147 4.28 -11.27 4.32
N LYS A 148 3.83 -11.79 3.16
CA LYS A 148 4.67 -12.60 2.28
C LYS A 148 5.92 -11.82 1.87
N GLN A 149 5.76 -10.57 1.40
CA GLN A 149 6.89 -9.74 1.00
C GLN A 149 7.82 -9.42 2.18
N LEU A 150 7.27 -9.21 3.38
CA LEU A 150 8.05 -8.97 4.59
C LEU A 150 8.90 -10.22 4.97
N VAL A 151 8.29 -11.40 5.01
CA VAL A 151 8.98 -12.66 5.33
C VAL A 151 10.07 -12.96 4.31
N GLU A 152 9.83 -12.74 3.01
CA GLU A 152 10.82 -12.93 1.95
C GLU A 152 11.99 -11.93 2.05
N SER A 153 11.73 -10.69 2.44
CA SER A 153 12.76 -9.63 2.48
C SER A 153 13.46 -9.48 3.83
N ALA A 154 12.83 -9.88 4.92
CA ALA A 154 13.33 -9.76 6.29
C ALA A 154 12.94 -10.96 7.16
N PRO A 155 13.47 -12.17 6.88
CA PRO A 155 13.01 -13.43 7.48
C PRO A 155 13.28 -13.56 8.99
N GLN A 156 14.05 -12.66 9.58
CA GLN A 156 14.35 -12.64 11.02
C GLN A 156 13.52 -11.60 11.79
N ILE A 157 12.57 -10.93 11.13
CA ILE A 157 11.57 -10.10 11.80
C ILE A 157 10.42 -11.00 12.22
N ASP A 158 10.17 -11.05 13.53
CA ASP A 158 8.92 -11.61 14.06
C ASP A 158 7.79 -10.60 13.88
N THR A 159 6.63 -11.05 13.38
CA THR A 159 5.52 -10.14 13.07
C THR A 159 4.32 -10.45 13.95
N GLU A 160 3.91 -9.47 14.74
CA GLU A 160 2.68 -9.50 15.54
C GLU A 160 1.58 -8.70 14.84
N LEU A 161 0.43 -9.34 14.57
CA LEU A 161 -0.75 -8.68 14.03
C LEU A 161 -1.73 -8.35 15.15
N ARG A 162 -2.19 -7.12 15.21
CA ARG A 162 -3.19 -6.68 16.19
C ARG A 162 -4.34 -6.02 15.46
N GLN A 163 -5.53 -6.59 15.60
CA GLN A 163 -6.74 -5.99 15.05
C GLN A 163 -7.19 -4.82 15.93
N ALA A 164 -7.47 -3.68 15.30
CA ALA A 164 -7.94 -2.48 15.96
C ALA A 164 -8.86 -1.66 15.05
N ILE A 165 -9.67 -0.80 15.63
CA ILE A 165 -10.39 0.23 14.86
C ILE A 165 -9.44 1.39 14.50
N SER A 166 -9.72 2.07 13.40
CA SER A 166 -8.79 3.03 12.77
C SER A 166 -8.19 4.08 13.70
N GLY A 167 -8.99 4.71 14.56
CA GLY A 167 -8.48 5.71 15.52
C GLY A 167 -7.67 5.10 16.68
N GLU A 168 -7.94 3.84 17.01
CA GLU A 168 -7.19 3.10 18.02
C GLU A 168 -5.78 2.76 17.52
N VAL A 169 -5.61 2.51 16.23
CA VAL A 169 -4.29 2.31 15.59
C VAL A 169 -3.39 3.52 15.85
N LEU A 170 -3.88 4.74 15.63
CA LEU A 170 -3.09 5.96 15.88
C LEU A 170 -2.72 6.11 17.35
N ARG A 171 -3.64 5.78 18.26
CA ARG A 171 -3.36 5.83 19.70
C ARG A 171 -2.28 4.83 20.10
N GLN A 172 -2.35 3.60 19.62
CA GLN A 172 -1.37 2.54 19.92
C GLN A 172 0.00 2.84 19.28
N LEU A 173 0.04 3.44 18.09
CA LEU A 173 1.28 3.95 17.50
C LEU A 173 1.91 5.06 18.37
N ALA A 174 1.09 5.97 18.89
CA ALA A 174 1.55 7.03 19.79
C ALA A 174 2.11 6.50 21.11
N GLN A 175 1.59 5.39 21.59
CA GLN A 175 2.03 4.72 22.82
C GLN A 175 3.21 3.75 22.61
N GLY A 176 3.56 3.46 21.35
CA GLY A 176 4.60 2.48 21.01
C GLY A 176 4.14 1.02 21.14
N ASP A 177 2.84 0.78 21.28
CA ASP A 177 2.24 -0.56 21.31
C ASP A 177 2.18 -1.19 19.91
N LEU A 178 2.15 -0.34 18.87
CA LEU A 178 2.29 -0.68 17.46
C LEU A 178 3.50 0.03 16.87
N ASP A 179 4.07 -0.56 15.83
CA ASP A 179 5.16 0.01 15.07
C ASP A 179 4.66 0.66 13.77
N VAL A 180 3.72 -0.01 13.12
CA VAL A 180 3.05 0.44 11.89
C VAL A 180 1.58 0.02 11.92
N GLY A 181 0.76 0.60 11.04
CA GLY A 181 -0.63 0.15 10.96
C GLY A 181 -1.38 0.67 9.75
N PHE A 182 -2.53 0.06 9.46
CA PHE A 182 -3.47 0.54 8.47
C PHE A 182 -4.44 1.55 9.11
N TYR A 183 -4.79 2.58 8.37
CA TYR A 183 -5.63 3.67 8.84
C TYR A 183 -6.59 4.13 7.73
N LEU A 184 -7.79 4.52 8.10
CA LEU A 184 -8.78 5.09 7.18
C LEU A 184 -8.85 6.60 7.37
N ALA A 185 -8.52 7.34 6.34
CA ALA A 185 -8.57 8.80 6.34
C ALA A 185 -9.89 9.30 5.77
N ASP A 186 -10.48 10.28 6.44
CA ASP A 186 -11.87 10.70 6.25
C ASP A 186 -12.09 11.75 5.13
N SER A 187 -11.05 12.40 4.62
CA SER A 187 -11.19 13.38 3.55
C SER A 187 -9.90 13.63 2.77
N ASP A 188 -10.06 13.93 1.48
CA ASP A 188 -8.98 14.34 0.59
C ASP A 188 -8.29 15.64 1.05
N ALA A 189 -8.99 16.53 1.75
CA ALA A 189 -8.44 17.81 2.18
C ALA A 189 -7.32 17.66 3.22
N VAL A 190 -7.47 16.73 4.16
CA VAL A 190 -6.42 16.42 5.16
C VAL A 190 -5.25 15.70 4.51
N LEU A 191 -5.54 14.79 3.57
CA LEU A 191 -4.54 14.04 2.83
C LEU A 191 -3.78 14.93 1.84
N SER A 192 -4.46 15.79 1.08
CA SER A 192 -3.85 16.61 0.03
C SER A 192 -2.86 17.64 0.57
N GLN A 193 -3.13 18.24 1.72
CA GLN A 193 -2.21 19.23 2.33
C GLN A 193 -0.95 18.58 2.93
N ASN A 194 -1.06 17.35 3.43
CA ASN A 194 0.05 16.70 4.13
C ASN A 194 0.81 15.69 3.25
N ILE A 195 0.13 15.03 2.31
CA ILE A 195 0.73 14.00 1.44
C ILE A 195 1.54 14.61 0.29
N MET A 196 1.01 15.66 -0.40
CA MET A 196 1.77 16.32 -1.47
C MET A 196 3.09 16.96 -0.99
N GLN A 197 3.21 17.21 0.31
CA GLN A 197 4.41 17.80 0.91
C GLN A 197 5.24 16.80 1.73
N ASN A 198 4.86 15.51 1.78
CA ASN A 198 5.46 14.49 2.65
C ASN A 198 5.60 15.00 4.12
N ARG A 199 4.61 15.78 4.57
CA ARG A 199 4.58 16.37 5.90
C ARG A 199 3.83 15.47 6.87
N PRO A 200 4.32 15.34 8.10
CA PRO A 200 3.65 14.57 9.14
C PRO A 200 2.25 15.11 9.45
N VAL A 201 1.30 14.21 9.67
CA VAL A 201 -0.03 14.55 10.21
C VAL A 201 0.07 14.59 11.72
N THR A 202 -0.24 15.75 12.32
CA THR A 202 -0.15 15.91 13.77
C THR A 202 -1.48 15.57 14.42
N GLN A 203 -1.52 14.56 15.30
CA GLN A 203 -2.60 14.42 16.27
C GLN A 203 -2.25 15.16 17.55
N VAL A 204 -3.07 16.14 17.91
CA VAL A 204 -2.92 16.86 19.17
C VAL A 204 -3.73 16.09 20.23
N ASN A 205 -3.06 15.42 21.12
CA ASN A 205 -3.65 14.98 22.38
C ASN A 205 -3.41 16.12 23.40
N PRO A 206 -4.44 16.74 23.98
CA PRO A 206 -4.27 17.88 24.89
C PRO A 206 -3.42 17.60 26.12
N ALA A 207 -3.10 16.33 26.43
CA ALA A 207 -2.31 15.92 27.58
C ALA A 207 -0.89 15.40 27.23
N GLN A 208 -0.52 15.33 25.93
CA GLN A 208 0.79 14.81 25.48
C GLN A 208 1.36 15.70 24.38
N ALA A 209 2.69 15.72 24.23
CA ALA A 209 3.34 16.38 23.11
C ALA A 209 2.74 15.89 21.79
N ALA A 210 2.54 16.81 20.84
CA ALA A 210 2.00 16.50 19.53
C ALA A 210 2.87 15.42 18.85
N ILE A 211 2.28 14.25 18.57
CA ILE A 211 2.98 13.17 17.88
C ILE A 211 2.67 13.30 16.39
N GLU A 212 3.75 13.34 15.61
CA GLU A 212 3.67 13.40 14.16
C GLU A 212 3.68 11.99 13.55
N PHE A 213 2.79 11.78 12.59
CA PHE A 213 2.69 10.51 11.84
C PHE A 213 3.02 10.74 10.37
N ILE A 214 3.72 9.78 9.78
CA ILE A 214 3.82 9.66 8.32
C ILE A 214 2.64 8.79 7.87
N VAL A 215 1.87 9.33 6.95
CA VAL A 215 0.67 8.69 6.39
C VAL A 215 0.89 8.47 4.90
N LEU A 216 0.91 7.23 4.48
CA LEU A 216 1.09 6.82 3.09
C LEU A 216 -0.26 6.38 2.51
N PRO A 217 -0.83 7.08 1.52
CA PRO A 217 -2.09 6.68 0.90
C PRO A 217 -1.90 5.45 0.03
N LEU A 218 -2.76 4.44 0.18
CA LEU A 218 -2.71 3.19 -0.56
C LEU A 218 -3.76 3.14 -1.68
N THR A 219 -5.02 3.34 -1.33
CA THR A 219 -6.13 3.33 -2.29
C THR A 219 -7.31 4.14 -1.79
N LYS A 220 -8.01 4.77 -2.74
CA LYS A 220 -9.29 5.42 -2.49
C LYS A 220 -10.43 4.45 -2.70
N PHE A 221 -11.48 4.60 -1.92
CA PHE A 221 -12.70 3.83 -2.05
C PHE A 221 -13.89 4.61 -1.50
N THR A 222 -15.10 4.15 -1.83
CA THR A 222 -16.33 4.82 -1.45
C THR A 222 -17.11 3.95 -0.46
N TYR A 223 -17.62 4.56 0.58
CA TYR A 223 -18.67 4.00 1.43
C TYR A 223 -20.05 4.34 0.88
N ARG A 224 -20.92 3.33 0.86
CA ARG A 224 -22.35 3.45 0.54
C ARG A 224 -23.18 3.26 1.80
N VAL A 225 -24.35 3.90 1.82
CA VAL A 225 -25.36 3.59 2.82
C VAL A 225 -26.14 2.38 2.33
N LEU A 226 -26.06 1.27 3.07
CA LEU A 226 -26.74 0.03 2.80
C LEU A 226 -27.94 -0.10 3.74
N ALA A 227 -29.06 -0.49 3.19
CA ALA A 227 -30.35 -0.65 3.87
C ALA A 227 -30.89 -2.08 3.74
N PRO A 228 -31.74 -2.53 4.65
CA PRO A 228 -32.42 -3.82 4.57
C PRO A 228 -33.20 -4.03 3.26
N ALA A 229 -33.36 -5.29 2.89
CA ALA A 229 -34.23 -5.64 1.77
C ALA A 229 -35.66 -5.08 1.97
N GLY A 230 -36.26 -4.58 0.90
CA GLY A 230 -37.61 -3.96 0.94
C GLY A 230 -37.67 -2.50 1.38
N TRP A 231 -36.53 -1.89 1.84
CA TRP A 231 -36.52 -0.48 2.26
C TRP A 231 -36.33 0.50 1.07
N GLY A 232 -36.45 0.05 -0.17
CA GLY A 232 -36.33 0.91 -1.35
C GLY A 232 -37.10 2.21 -1.26
N PRO A 233 -38.44 2.19 -0.96
CA PRO A 233 -39.27 3.39 -0.84
C PRO A 233 -38.81 4.38 0.25
N GLN A 234 -38.08 3.90 1.25
CA GLN A 234 -37.63 4.70 2.37
C GLN A 234 -36.22 5.35 2.10
N VAL A 235 -35.39 4.78 1.23
CA VAL A 235 -33.99 5.18 1.07
C VAL A 235 -33.65 5.68 -0.33
N LEU A 236 -34.36 5.23 -1.39
CA LEU A 236 -34.09 5.67 -2.75
C LEU A 236 -34.53 7.14 -2.93
N GLY A 237 -33.67 7.91 -3.59
CA GLY A 237 -33.88 9.35 -3.80
C GLY A 237 -33.74 10.21 -2.54
N ARG A 238 -33.34 9.64 -1.40
CA ARG A 238 -33.24 10.34 -0.11
C ARG A 238 -31.86 10.91 0.11
N ASP A 239 -31.82 12.13 0.66
CA ASP A 239 -30.61 12.79 1.12
C ASP A 239 -30.23 12.37 2.55
N TRP A 240 -29.09 12.86 3.03
CA TRP A 240 -28.61 12.57 4.38
C TRP A 240 -29.60 12.96 5.47
N ARG A 241 -30.33 14.06 5.31
CA ARG A 241 -31.30 14.54 6.30
C ARG A 241 -32.47 13.58 6.43
N ALA A 242 -32.98 13.08 5.31
CA ALA A 242 -34.07 12.11 5.30
C ALA A 242 -33.62 10.75 5.86
N LEU A 243 -32.41 10.30 5.52
CA LEU A 243 -31.86 9.04 6.01
C LEU A 243 -31.55 9.07 7.51
N ALA A 244 -31.25 10.24 8.09
CA ALA A 244 -31.01 10.37 9.53
C ALA A 244 -32.25 10.02 10.40
N ALA A 245 -33.45 10.13 9.85
CA ALA A 245 -34.70 9.78 10.55
C ALA A 245 -34.91 8.26 10.69
N LEU A 246 -34.19 7.46 9.90
CA LEU A 246 -34.25 6.00 9.95
C LEU A 246 -33.31 5.46 11.04
N PRO A 247 -33.50 4.20 11.49
CA PRO A 247 -32.59 3.59 12.46
C PRO A 247 -31.22 3.29 11.84
N TRP A 248 -30.14 3.60 12.57
CA TRP A 248 -28.76 3.42 12.15
C TRP A 248 -28.01 2.43 13.04
N ILE A 249 -27.25 1.56 12.41
CA ILE A 249 -26.21 0.74 13.05
C ILE A 249 -24.94 1.56 13.02
N THR A 250 -24.46 1.96 14.19
CA THR A 250 -23.31 2.86 14.36
C THR A 250 -22.11 2.12 14.93
N THR A 251 -20.97 2.78 14.87
CA THR A 251 -19.70 2.25 15.40
C THR A 251 -19.14 3.15 16.51
N PRO A 252 -18.20 2.66 17.34
CA PRO A 252 -17.57 3.46 18.39
C PRO A 252 -16.93 4.75 17.86
N PRO A 253 -16.79 5.81 18.69
CA PRO A 253 -16.28 7.12 18.27
C PRO A 253 -14.90 7.11 17.62
N ALA A 254 -14.03 6.15 18.00
CA ALA A 254 -12.70 6.00 17.40
C ALA A 254 -12.71 5.38 15.99
N SER A 255 -13.84 4.90 15.49
CA SER A 255 -13.92 4.28 14.16
C SER A 255 -13.98 5.33 13.03
N ALA A 256 -13.54 4.93 11.84
CA ALA A 256 -13.68 5.75 10.64
C ALA A 256 -15.16 5.98 10.27
N HIS A 257 -16.01 4.97 10.38
CA HIS A 257 -17.46 5.10 10.12
C HIS A 257 -18.10 6.18 10.98
N HIS A 258 -17.78 6.22 12.29
CA HIS A 258 -18.30 7.25 13.18
C HIS A 258 -17.85 8.65 12.75
N ARG A 259 -16.54 8.83 12.43
CA ARG A 259 -16.00 10.11 11.99
C ARG A 259 -16.65 10.56 10.67
N LEU A 260 -16.80 9.64 9.70
CA LEU A 260 -17.45 9.92 8.43
C LEU A 260 -18.92 10.33 8.61
N LEU A 261 -19.71 9.62 9.42
CA LEU A 261 -21.08 10.03 9.72
C LEU A 261 -21.13 11.35 10.48
N ALA A 262 -20.22 11.58 11.41
CA ALA A 262 -20.15 12.83 12.16
C ALA A 262 -19.78 14.02 11.26
N SER A 263 -18.93 13.84 10.24
CA SER A 263 -18.59 14.89 9.27
C SER A 263 -19.78 15.35 8.42
N VAL A 264 -20.78 14.47 8.23
CA VAL A 264 -22.00 14.78 7.50
C VAL A 264 -23.09 15.31 8.41
N PHE A 265 -23.39 14.60 9.49
CA PHE A 265 -24.50 14.94 10.37
C PHE A 265 -24.22 16.09 11.32
N GLY A 266 -22.93 16.28 11.71
CA GLY A 266 -22.51 17.39 12.57
C GLY A 266 -22.86 18.77 12.00
N PRO A 267 -22.45 19.12 10.76
CA PRO A 267 -22.81 20.37 10.12
C PRO A 267 -24.32 20.56 9.92
N LEU A 268 -25.08 19.46 9.81
CA LEU A 268 -26.53 19.52 9.69
C LEU A 268 -27.24 19.71 11.04
N GLY A 269 -26.51 19.60 12.16
CA GLY A 269 -27.09 19.63 13.50
C GLY A 269 -28.00 18.44 13.82
N ILE A 270 -27.75 17.28 13.20
CA ILE A 270 -28.62 16.09 13.28
C ILE A 270 -27.90 14.97 13.99
N ASN A 271 -28.60 14.29 14.91
CA ASN A 271 -28.14 13.03 15.49
C ASN A 271 -29.03 11.89 14.95
N PRO A 272 -28.50 10.99 14.12
CA PRO A 272 -29.29 9.88 13.61
C PRO A 272 -29.74 8.95 14.74
N LYS A 273 -30.93 8.36 14.56
CA LYS A 273 -31.49 7.41 15.54
C LYS A 273 -30.66 6.13 15.57
N ARG A 274 -29.87 5.94 16.64
CA ARG A 274 -29.07 4.73 16.82
C ARG A 274 -29.92 3.53 17.19
N ALA A 275 -29.89 2.48 16.36
CA ALA A 275 -30.51 1.19 16.62
C ALA A 275 -29.54 0.22 17.33
N ALA A 276 -28.26 0.23 16.93
CA ALA A 276 -27.24 -0.60 17.52
C ALA A 276 -25.87 0.10 17.48
N LEU A 277 -24.95 -0.34 18.35
CA LEU A 277 -23.54 0.06 18.35
C LEU A 277 -22.70 -1.22 18.23
N VAL A 278 -21.92 -1.34 17.15
CA VAL A 278 -21.05 -2.49 16.89
C VAL A 278 -19.69 -2.02 16.36
N ASP A 279 -18.66 -2.81 16.57
CA ASP A 279 -17.26 -2.48 16.20
C ASP A 279 -16.72 -3.34 15.05
N GLN A 280 -17.47 -4.35 14.61
CA GLN A 280 -17.06 -5.27 13.57
C GLN A 280 -17.96 -5.13 12.31
N GLU A 281 -17.33 -5.03 11.13
CA GLU A 281 -18.02 -4.88 9.84
C GLU A 281 -18.95 -6.06 9.54
N ALA A 282 -18.52 -7.30 9.86
CA ALA A 282 -19.34 -8.48 9.68
C ALA A 282 -20.65 -8.43 10.49
N SER A 283 -20.59 -7.96 11.74
CA SER A 283 -21.76 -7.79 12.60
C SER A 283 -22.66 -6.66 12.12
N MET A 284 -22.09 -5.54 11.63
CA MET A 284 -22.89 -4.48 11.02
C MET A 284 -23.70 -5.00 9.83
N LEU A 285 -23.04 -5.77 8.96
CA LEU A 285 -23.65 -6.32 7.76
C LEU A 285 -24.77 -7.31 8.09
N ASP A 286 -24.57 -8.16 9.10
CA ASP A 286 -25.59 -9.11 9.57
C ASP A 286 -26.83 -8.39 10.12
N LEU A 287 -26.63 -7.31 10.89
CA LEU A 287 -27.74 -6.50 11.39
C LEU A 287 -28.51 -5.78 10.27
N VAL A 288 -27.83 -5.30 9.22
CA VAL A 288 -28.53 -4.76 8.03
C VAL A 288 -29.35 -5.84 7.35
N ARG A 289 -28.81 -7.04 7.14
CA ARG A 289 -29.51 -8.19 6.58
C ARG A 289 -30.74 -8.58 7.40
N SER A 290 -30.63 -8.47 8.70
CA SER A 290 -31.72 -8.76 9.66
C SER A 290 -32.77 -7.66 9.80
N GLY A 291 -32.66 -6.56 9.05
CA GLY A 291 -33.70 -5.50 9.05
C GLY A 291 -33.55 -4.47 10.18
N VAL A 292 -32.45 -4.44 10.93
CA VAL A 292 -32.29 -3.59 12.12
C VAL A 292 -32.12 -2.11 11.75
N GLY A 293 -31.42 -1.80 10.62
CA GLY A 293 -31.22 -0.41 10.23
C GLY A 293 -30.19 -0.23 9.12
N LEU A 294 -29.85 1.03 8.86
CA LEU A 294 -28.87 1.47 7.88
C LEU A 294 -27.46 1.31 8.42
N SER A 295 -26.49 1.06 7.54
CA SER A 295 -25.08 1.16 7.89
C SER A 295 -24.24 1.65 6.70
N LEU A 296 -23.04 2.18 6.98
CA LEU A 296 -22.03 2.42 5.97
C LEU A 296 -21.29 1.11 5.69
N VAL A 297 -21.16 0.77 4.41
CA VAL A 297 -20.34 -0.36 3.95
C VAL A 297 -19.56 0.04 2.70
N ARG A 298 -18.44 -0.62 2.45
CA ARG A 298 -17.66 -0.38 1.23
C ARG A 298 -18.49 -0.68 -0.02
N ASP A 299 -18.26 0.10 -1.07
CA ASP A 299 -19.01 0.01 -2.34
C ASP A 299 -19.03 -1.42 -2.90
N SER A 300 -17.90 -2.13 -2.90
CA SER A 300 -17.81 -3.52 -3.35
C SER A 300 -18.72 -4.47 -2.56
N ILE A 301 -18.77 -4.32 -1.25
CA ILE A 301 -19.65 -5.11 -0.37
C ILE A 301 -21.12 -4.72 -0.61
N ALA A 302 -21.41 -3.42 -0.71
CA ALA A 302 -22.76 -2.94 -0.95
C ALA A 302 -23.34 -3.51 -2.26
N ILE A 303 -22.55 -3.49 -3.33
CA ILE A 303 -22.94 -4.04 -4.64
C ILE A 303 -23.18 -5.55 -4.53
N HIS A 304 -22.26 -6.29 -3.92
CA HIS A 304 -22.42 -7.73 -3.72
C HIS A 304 -23.68 -8.09 -2.94
N GLU A 305 -23.93 -7.42 -1.83
CA GLU A 305 -25.11 -7.66 -0.99
C GLU A 305 -26.42 -7.25 -1.68
N SER A 306 -26.38 -6.19 -2.46
CA SER A 306 -27.54 -5.78 -3.25
C SER A 306 -27.90 -6.82 -4.31
N GLN A 307 -26.89 -7.36 -5.02
CA GLN A 307 -27.10 -8.35 -6.08
C GLN A 307 -27.49 -9.73 -5.55
N THR A 308 -26.89 -10.15 -4.42
CA THR A 308 -27.08 -11.52 -3.92
C THR A 308 -28.21 -11.67 -2.90
N ARG A 309 -28.52 -10.60 -2.16
CA ARG A 309 -29.49 -10.63 -1.05
C ARG A 309 -30.60 -9.60 -1.15
N GLY A 310 -30.62 -8.78 -2.20
CA GLY A 310 -31.64 -7.76 -2.43
C GLY A 310 -31.61 -6.60 -1.43
N LEU A 311 -30.46 -6.38 -0.75
CA LEU A 311 -30.29 -5.19 0.09
C LEU A 311 -30.30 -3.94 -0.78
N VAL A 312 -30.69 -2.80 -0.21
CA VAL A 312 -30.90 -1.57 -0.97
C VAL A 312 -29.75 -0.60 -0.71
N ILE A 313 -29.11 -0.14 -1.78
CA ILE A 313 -28.10 0.92 -1.72
C ILE A 313 -28.79 2.26 -1.87
N ALA A 314 -28.60 3.21 -0.95
CA ALA A 314 -29.07 4.58 -1.10
C ALA A 314 -28.31 5.27 -2.25
N ASP A 315 -29.07 5.75 -3.24
CA ASP A 315 -28.53 6.22 -4.53
C ASP A 315 -28.03 7.69 -4.53
N LYS A 316 -28.44 8.49 -3.54
CA LYS A 316 -28.14 9.92 -3.47
C LYS A 316 -26.98 10.29 -2.55
N VAL A 317 -26.45 9.31 -1.82
CA VAL A 317 -25.46 9.57 -0.77
C VAL A 317 -24.32 8.57 -0.83
N SER A 318 -23.12 9.08 -0.65
CA SER A 318 -21.89 8.28 -0.52
C SER A 318 -20.83 9.09 0.20
N LEU A 319 -19.77 8.43 0.69
CA LEU A 319 -18.65 9.06 1.37
C LEU A 319 -17.35 8.44 0.87
N ASP A 320 -16.45 9.29 0.42
CA ASP A 320 -15.13 8.83 -0.01
C ASP A 320 -14.19 8.69 1.18
N CYS A 321 -13.34 7.70 1.10
CA CYS A 321 -12.37 7.37 2.12
C CYS A 321 -11.08 6.86 1.47
N THR A 322 -9.96 7.03 2.16
CA THR A 322 -8.67 6.55 1.69
C THR A 322 -8.09 5.56 2.70
N LEU A 323 -7.75 4.36 2.25
CA LEU A 323 -6.92 3.44 3.01
C LEU A 323 -5.50 3.96 3.01
N CYS A 324 -4.90 4.08 4.17
CA CYS A 324 -3.53 4.54 4.36
C CYS A 324 -2.73 3.54 5.20
N PHE A 325 -1.42 3.58 5.04
CA PHE A 325 -0.47 2.98 5.94
C PHE A 325 0.19 4.08 6.79
N VAL A 326 0.37 3.84 8.09
CA VAL A 326 0.77 4.89 9.02
C VAL A 326 1.80 4.39 10.03
N TYR A 327 2.74 5.27 10.39
CA TYR A 327 3.73 5.06 11.44
C TYR A 327 4.18 6.39 12.03
N ALA A 328 4.77 6.37 13.25
CA ALA A 328 5.27 7.57 13.90
C ALA A 328 6.48 8.15 13.17
N ALA A 329 6.48 9.45 12.87
CA ALA A 329 7.55 10.12 12.12
C ALA A 329 8.90 10.02 12.81
N ALA A 330 8.93 10.13 14.13
CA ALA A 330 10.13 10.00 14.94
C ALA A 330 10.84 8.63 14.79
N ARG A 331 10.09 7.58 14.42
CA ARG A 331 10.59 6.21 14.25
C ARG A 331 10.88 5.82 12.80
N SER A 332 10.78 6.74 11.86
CA SER A 332 10.97 6.50 10.42
C SER A 332 12.35 5.93 10.05
N HIS A 333 13.35 6.14 10.89
CA HIS A 333 14.72 5.64 10.72
C HIS A 333 14.93 4.20 11.21
N GLU A 334 13.95 3.61 11.90
CA GLU A 334 14.06 2.25 12.42
C GLU A 334 14.03 1.22 11.28
N LEU A 335 14.96 0.26 11.36
CA LEU A 335 15.13 -0.75 10.31
C LEU A 335 13.89 -1.63 10.10
N VAL A 336 13.15 -1.95 11.18
CA VAL A 336 11.91 -2.74 11.10
C VAL A 336 10.81 -1.98 10.34
N ILE A 337 10.70 -0.65 10.54
CA ILE A 337 9.77 0.21 9.80
C ILE A 337 10.21 0.35 8.35
N GLY A 338 11.52 0.46 8.10
CA GLY A 338 12.09 0.46 6.76
C GLY A 338 11.75 -0.83 5.98
N ALA A 339 11.84 -2.00 6.63
CA ALA A 339 11.46 -3.28 6.04
C ALA A 339 9.95 -3.34 5.73
N ALA A 340 9.11 -2.87 6.66
CA ALA A 340 7.67 -2.80 6.45
C ALA A 340 7.30 -1.91 5.25
N ARG A 341 7.94 -0.73 5.12
CA ARG A 341 7.72 0.16 3.98
C ARG A 341 8.11 -0.48 2.65
N GLN A 342 9.26 -1.14 2.59
CA GLN A 342 9.68 -1.84 1.37
C GLN A 342 8.74 -2.97 0.97
N ALA A 343 8.24 -3.75 1.94
CA ALA A 343 7.22 -4.75 1.68
C ALA A 343 5.93 -4.11 1.15
N LEU A 344 5.52 -2.97 1.72
CA LEU A 344 4.36 -2.22 1.30
C LEU A 344 4.48 -1.70 -0.13
N ASP A 345 5.64 -1.10 -0.49
CA ASP A 345 5.92 -0.57 -1.84
C ASP A 345 5.84 -1.68 -2.91
N LYS A 346 6.22 -2.91 -2.59
CA LYS A 346 6.11 -4.05 -3.51
C LYS A 346 4.66 -4.47 -3.76
N VAL A 347 3.78 -4.32 -2.76
CA VAL A 347 2.37 -4.73 -2.83
C VAL A 347 1.48 -3.66 -3.45
N TRP A 348 1.74 -2.39 -3.15
CA TRP A 348 0.89 -1.28 -3.53
C TRP A 348 1.48 -0.40 -4.64
N GLY A 349 2.71 -0.67 -5.08
CA GLY A 349 3.47 0.17 -6.00
C GLY A 349 4.23 1.28 -5.27
N ASN A 350 5.05 2.05 -5.99
CA ASN A 350 5.80 3.15 -5.39
C ASN A 350 4.83 4.20 -4.83
N ILE A 351 4.71 4.24 -3.52
CA ILE A 351 3.84 5.11 -2.73
C ILE A 351 4.59 6.37 -2.34
#